data_7a6094ca45e454cdd21d8fdb74583408
#
_entry.id   7a6094ca45e454cdd21d8fdb74583408
#
_cell.length_a   1.000
_cell.length_b   1.000
_cell.length_c   1.000
_cell.angle_alpha   90.00
_cell.angle_beta   90.00
_cell.angle_gamma   90.00
#
_symmetry.space_group_name_H-M   'P 1'
#
loop_
_entity.id
_entity.type
_entity.pdbx_description
1 polymer ?
#
loop_
_entity_poly.entity_id
_entity_poly.type
_entity_poly.pdbx_seq_one_letter_code
_entity_poly.pdbx_strand_id
1 'polypeptide(L)'
;DFAFATKYELPIERVIEAKKGESTLPYVEYGIMVNSGKFDGLTTEEGKEKVVEELQKDGLGQKKVNYRLRDWLVSRQRYWGAPVPMIHCDKCGTVPVPYDQLPVELPYNVEFAPDGKSPLAKSQEFINTTCPKCGGHAHRDADTLDTFVCSSWYYLRYPDNRNSEEPFNSEVINSMLPVDKYVGGPEHACMHLLYARFITKALRDAGYLNFDEPFLSLTHQGLILGPDGFKMSKSRGNTISPDDYIKEFGSDVFRMYLAFG
;
A
#
# COMPACT_ATOMS: atom_id res chain seq x y z
N ASP A 1 8.39 28.12 -4.17
CA ASP A 1 9.24 28.76 -5.21
C ASP A 1 9.24 30.27 -5.10
N PHE A 2 8.06 30.96 -5.10
CA PHE A 2 7.98 32.42 -5.05
C PHE A 2 8.70 33.05 -3.84
N ALA A 3 8.44 32.56 -2.62
CA ALA A 3 9.10 33.06 -1.41
C ALA A 3 10.62 32.86 -1.43
N PHE A 4 11.10 31.77 -2.04
CA PHE A 4 12.52 31.50 -2.23
C PHE A 4 13.13 32.51 -3.23
N ALA A 5 12.49 32.66 -4.38
CA ALA A 5 12.96 33.61 -5.42
C ALA A 5 13.01 35.04 -4.87
N THR A 6 11.99 35.47 -4.13
CA THR A 6 11.97 36.79 -3.48
C THR A 6 13.08 36.94 -2.44
N LYS A 7 13.31 35.94 -1.60
CA LYS A 7 14.34 35.97 -0.55
C LYS A 7 15.76 36.09 -1.13
N TYR A 8 16.01 35.44 -2.25
CA TYR A 8 17.34 35.39 -2.90
C TYR A 8 17.44 36.34 -4.11
N GLU A 9 16.49 37.26 -4.27
CA GLU A 9 16.46 38.28 -5.33
C GLU A 9 16.62 37.67 -6.75
N LEU A 10 16.05 36.50 -6.97
CA LEU A 10 16.06 35.87 -8.28
C LEU A 10 15.03 36.53 -9.20
N PRO A 11 15.29 36.64 -10.51
CA PRO A 11 14.32 37.21 -11.44
C PRO A 11 13.03 36.40 -11.48
N ILE A 12 11.91 37.10 -11.38
CA ILE A 12 10.58 36.50 -11.43
C ILE A 12 9.86 37.07 -12.65
N GLU A 13 9.56 36.20 -13.60
CA GLU A 13 8.81 36.57 -14.80
C GLU A 13 7.39 36.02 -14.72
N ARG A 14 6.41 36.88 -15.01
CA ARG A 14 5.00 36.49 -15.05
C ARG A 14 4.73 35.83 -16.40
N VAL A 15 4.27 34.59 -16.37
CA VAL A 15 3.92 33.78 -17.55
C VAL A 15 2.43 33.40 -17.61
N ILE A 16 1.66 33.72 -16.56
CA ILE A 16 0.21 33.53 -16.52
C ILE A 16 -0.45 34.76 -15.89
N GLU A 17 -1.53 35.24 -16.51
CA GLU A 17 -2.37 36.33 -16.02
C GLU A 17 -3.81 35.84 -15.78
N ALA A 18 -4.51 36.51 -14.88
CA ALA A 18 -5.93 36.24 -14.63
C ALA A 18 -6.76 36.52 -15.88
N LYS A 19 -7.78 35.71 -16.16
CA LYS A 19 -8.73 35.96 -17.28
C LYS A 19 -9.53 37.26 -17.11
N LYS A 20 -9.72 37.71 -15.87
CA LYS A 20 -10.41 38.98 -15.51
C LYS A 20 -9.82 39.51 -14.20
N GLY A 21 -9.65 40.83 -14.12
CA GLY A 21 -9.13 41.50 -12.93
C GLY A 21 -7.60 41.56 -12.86
N GLU A 22 -7.09 42.10 -11.76
CA GLU A 22 -5.65 42.15 -11.49
C GLU A 22 -5.14 40.84 -10.94
N SER A 23 -4.03 40.34 -11.44
CA SER A 23 -3.33 39.18 -10.89
C SER A 23 -2.14 39.64 -10.04
N THR A 24 -2.16 39.32 -8.76
CA THR A 24 -1.02 39.53 -7.87
C THR A 24 -0.08 38.31 -7.89
N LEU A 25 1.20 38.51 -7.60
CA LEU A 25 2.15 37.42 -7.42
C LEU A 25 2.18 36.99 -5.96
N PRO A 26 2.27 35.67 -5.67
CA PRO A 26 2.26 34.55 -6.62
C PRO A 26 0.85 34.30 -7.18
N TYR A 27 0.73 34.13 -8.49
CA TYR A 27 -0.53 33.73 -9.12
C TYR A 27 -0.55 32.18 -9.29
N VAL A 28 -1.52 31.52 -8.70
CA VAL A 28 -1.59 30.06 -8.65
C VAL A 28 -2.81 29.45 -9.35
N GLU A 29 -3.69 30.33 -9.87
CA GLU A 29 -4.90 29.93 -10.56
C GLU A 29 -4.69 29.74 -12.07
N TYR A 30 -5.67 29.16 -12.73
CA TYR A 30 -5.68 29.04 -14.18
C TYR A 30 -5.98 30.39 -14.84
N GLY A 31 -5.22 30.75 -15.85
CA GLY A 31 -5.32 32.06 -16.53
C GLY A 31 -5.00 31.96 -18.00
N ILE A 32 -4.47 33.08 -18.53
CA ILE A 32 -4.00 33.22 -19.92
C ILE A 32 -2.48 33.29 -19.89
N MET A 33 -1.84 32.59 -20.80
CA MET A 33 -0.38 32.65 -20.98
C MET A 33 0.07 33.97 -21.57
N VAL A 34 1.11 34.54 -20.97
CA VAL A 34 1.80 35.77 -21.38
C VAL A 34 3.30 35.56 -21.27
N ASN A 35 4.10 36.38 -21.95
CA ASN A 35 5.57 36.27 -21.96
C ASN A 35 6.09 34.86 -22.24
N SER A 36 5.33 34.08 -23.00
CA SER A 36 5.58 32.65 -23.30
C SER A 36 5.76 32.42 -24.81
N GLY A 37 6.04 33.49 -25.58
CA GLY A 37 6.32 33.47 -27.00
C GLY A 37 5.14 32.91 -27.82
N LYS A 38 5.35 31.83 -28.56
CA LYS A 38 4.31 31.22 -29.40
C LYS A 38 3.11 30.64 -28.64
N PHE A 39 3.17 30.60 -27.33
CA PHE A 39 2.09 30.12 -26.47
C PHE A 39 1.27 31.25 -25.84
N ASP A 40 1.62 32.51 -26.12
CA ASP A 40 0.87 33.66 -25.60
C ASP A 40 -0.59 33.66 -26.07
N GLY A 41 -1.47 34.04 -25.17
CA GLY A 41 -2.92 34.07 -25.42
C GLY A 41 -3.64 32.76 -25.26
N LEU A 42 -2.94 31.64 -25.08
CA LEU A 42 -3.56 30.36 -24.76
C LEU A 42 -4.06 30.33 -23.32
N THR A 43 -5.09 29.57 -23.07
CA THR A 43 -5.47 29.23 -21.68
C THR A 43 -4.39 28.34 -21.06
N THR A 44 -4.32 28.32 -19.74
CA THR A 44 -3.37 27.44 -19.02
C THR A 44 -3.54 25.96 -19.42
N GLU A 45 -4.79 25.50 -19.65
CA GLU A 45 -5.09 24.14 -20.09
C GLU A 45 -4.52 23.85 -21.48
N GLU A 46 -4.84 24.70 -22.45
CA GLU A 46 -4.33 24.58 -23.83
C GLU A 46 -2.82 24.68 -23.87
N GLY A 47 -2.26 25.62 -23.09
CA GLY A 47 -0.81 25.86 -23.00
C GLY A 47 -0.07 24.64 -22.47
N LYS A 48 -0.58 23.97 -21.42
CA LYS A 48 0.03 22.75 -20.89
C LYS A 48 0.15 21.65 -21.96
N GLU A 49 -0.89 21.47 -22.75
CA GLU A 49 -0.86 20.44 -23.79
C GLU A 49 0.12 20.82 -24.92
N LYS A 50 0.02 22.03 -25.43
CA LYS A 50 0.88 22.49 -26.55
C LYS A 50 2.37 22.61 -26.20
N VAL A 51 2.70 23.01 -24.96
CA VAL A 51 4.09 23.03 -24.49
C VAL A 51 4.64 21.59 -24.42
N VAL A 52 3.86 20.64 -23.90
CA VAL A 52 4.28 19.25 -23.84
C VAL A 52 4.44 18.64 -25.24
N GLU A 53 3.52 18.90 -26.17
CA GLU A 53 3.62 18.48 -27.57
C GLU A 53 4.91 18.98 -28.24
N GLU A 54 5.26 20.23 -28.01
CA GLU A 54 6.49 20.81 -28.56
C GLU A 54 7.74 20.19 -27.95
N LEU A 55 7.80 20.06 -26.62
CA LEU A 55 8.90 19.39 -25.94
C LEU A 55 9.07 17.93 -26.41
N GLN A 56 7.96 17.27 -26.71
CA GLN A 56 7.97 15.90 -27.21
C GLN A 56 8.50 15.83 -28.65
N LYS A 57 8.11 16.80 -29.48
CA LYS A 57 8.59 16.94 -30.86
C LYS A 57 10.09 17.20 -30.92
N ASP A 58 10.58 18.05 -30.01
CA ASP A 58 12.00 18.38 -29.90
C ASP A 58 12.84 17.34 -29.17
N GLY A 59 12.23 16.26 -28.68
CA GLY A 59 12.91 15.21 -27.92
C GLY A 59 13.38 15.61 -26.53
N LEU A 60 12.87 16.74 -26.00
CA LEU A 60 13.28 17.33 -24.72
C LEU A 60 12.40 16.90 -23.55
N GLY A 61 11.25 16.27 -23.81
CA GLY A 61 10.32 15.85 -22.77
C GLY A 61 9.24 14.92 -23.30
N GLN A 62 8.41 14.41 -22.39
CA GLN A 62 7.26 13.58 -22.74
C GLN A 62 6.12 13.75 -21.73
N LYS A 63 4.89 13.54 -22.17
CA LYS A 63 3.71 13.50 -21.29
C LYS A 63 3.84 12.30 -20.33
N LYS A 64 3.73 12.57 -19.03
CA LYS A 64 3.77 11.55 -17.99
C LYS A 64 2.56 11.68 -17.06
N VAL A 65 1.95 10.56 -16.74
CA VAL A 65 0.89 10.49 -15.73
C VAL A 65 1.54 10.11 -14.41
N ASN A 66 1.35 10.93 -13.39
CA ASN A 66 1.75 10.62 -12.02
C ASN A 66 0.50 10.41 -11.18
N TYR A 67 0.43 9.27 -10.50
CA TYR A 67 -0.65 8.99 -9.57
C TYR A 67 -0.37 9.61 -8.20
N ARG A 68 -1.41 10.09 -7.52
CA ARG A 68 -1.30 10.63 -6.16
C ARG A 68 -1.11 9.54 -5.12
N LEU A 69 -1.60 8.34 -5.40
CA LEU A 69 -1.36 7.18 -4.56
C LEU A 69 0.12 6.77 -4.70
N ARG A 70 0.81 6.63 -3.57
CA ARG A 70 2.19 6.13 -3.56
C ARG A 70 2.18 4.63 -3.80
N ASP A 71 3.24 4.14 -4.44
CA ASP A 71 3.44 2.72 -4.63
C ASP A 71 3.48 1.98 -3.28
N TRP A 72 2.88 0.82 -3.24
CA TRP A 72 2.92 -0.03 -2.07
C TRP A 72 4.21 -0.83 -2.04
N LEU A 73 4.74 -1.04 -0.84
CA LEU A 73 5.80 -2.01 -0.64
C LEU A 73 5.17 -3.39 -0.54
N VAL A 74 5.52 -4.27 -1.46
CA VAL A 74 5.03 -5.66 -1.48
C VAL A 74 5.71 -6.50 -0.41
N SER A 75 6.98 -6.19 -0.10
CA SER A 75 7.81 -6.96 0.82
C SER A 75 8.47 -6.09 1.89
N ARG A 76 8.99 -6.74 2.92
CA ARG A 76 9.69 -6.14 4.06
C ARG A 76 10.92 -6.95 4.43
N GLN A 77 11.95 -6.25 4.90
CA GLN A 77 13.19 -6.82 5.47
C GLN A 77 12.95 -7.24 6.92
N ARG A 78 12.05 -8.20 7.12
CA ARG A 78 11.73 -8.73 8.46
C ARG A 78 11.57 -10.25 8.40
N TYR A 79 11.76 -10.92 9.54
CA TYR A 79 11.63 -12.36 9.64
C TYR A 79 10.18 -12.82 9.53
N TRP A 80 9.28 -12.16 10.30
CA TRP A 80 7.91 -12.60 10.43
C TRP A 80 7.05 -12.17 9.22
N GLY A 81 6.55 -13.15 8.50
CA GLY A 81 5.71 -13.00 7.32
C GLY A 81 5.86 -14.19 6.37
N ALA A 82 5.07 -14.25 5.32
CA ALA A 82 5.24 -15.24 4.26
C ALA A 82 6.50 -14.88 3.45
N PRO A 83 7.47 -15.78 3.30
CA PRO A 83 8.64 -15.54 2.46
C PRO A 83 8.24 -15.23 1.02
N VAL A 84 8.93 -14.29 0.38
CA VAL A 84 8.74 -14.00 -1.04
C VAL A 84 9.23 -15.20 -1.86
N PRO A 85 8.37 -15.89 -2.65
CA PRO A 85 8.71 -17.14 -3.31
C PRO A 85 9.51 -16.92 -4.60
N MET A 86 10.62 -16.18 -4.50
CA MET A 86 11.48 -15.87 -5.64
C MET A 86 12.93 -16.28 -5.37
N ILE A 87 13.62 -16.60 -6.45
CA ILE A 87 15.04 -17.01 -6.46
C ILE A 87 15.80 -16.11 -7.41
N HIS A 88 16.92 -15.58 -6.95
CA HIS A 88 17.81 -14.71 -7.71
C HIS A 88 19.03 -15.51 -8.22
N CYS A 89 19.17 -15.61 -9.53
CA CYS A 89 20.23 -16.33 -10.20
C CYS A 89 21.02 -15.37 -11.10
N ASP A 90 22.34 -15.37 -11.01
CA ASP A 90 23.20 -14.49 -11.82
C ASP A 90 23.03 -14.73 -13.32
N LYS A 91 22.74 -15.97 -13.74
CA LYS A 91 22.56 -16.35 -15.14
C LYS A 91 21.13 -16.15 -15.64
N CYS A 92 20.11 -16.44 -14.80
CA CYS A 92 18.70 -16.51 -15.25
C CYS A 92 17.86 -15.31 -14.78
N GLY A 93 18.44 -14.41 -13.97
CA GLY A 93 17.71 -13.34 -13.31
C GLY A 93 16.81 -13.84 -12.18
N THR A 94 15.74 -13.15 -11.93
CA THR A 94 14.74 -13.53 -10.91
C THR A 94 13.80 -14.58 -11.48
N VAL A 95 13.68 -15.72 -10.78
CA VAL A 95 12.82 -16.85 -11.17
C VAL A 95 11.93 -17.25 -10.00
N PRO A 96 10.69 -17.70 -10.22
CA PRO A 96 9.83 -18.15 -9.15
C PRO A 96 10.30 -19.49 -8.57
N VAL A 97 10.00 -19.71 -7.29
CA VAL A 97 10.11 -21.03 -6.67
C VAL A 97 9.11 -21.98 -7.34
N PRO A 98 9.51 -23.20 -7.75
CA PRO A 98 8.58 -24.17 -8.33
C PRO A 98 7.43 -24.53 -7.38
N TYR A 99 6.25 -24.83 -7.92
CA TYR A 99 5.05 -25.13 -7.14
C TYR A 99 5.24 -26.34 -6.21
N ASP A 100 5.97 -27.34 -6.62
CA ASP A 100 6.31 -28.55 -5.84
C ASP A 100 7.27 -28.27 -4.67
N GLN A 101 7.85 -27.06 -4.60
CA GLN A 101 8.72 -26.59 -3.52
C GLN A 101 8.05 -25.54 -2.64
N LEU A 102 6.76 -25.32 -2.80
CA LEU A 102 5.96 -24.46 -1.94
C LEU A 102 5.28 -25.28 -0.81
N PRO A 103 5.09 -24.68 0.36
CA PRO A 103 5.48 -23.32 0.75
C PRO A 103 6.97 -23.17 1.03
N VAL A 104 7.49 -21.95 0.85
CA VAL A 104 8.84 -21.61 1.35
C VAL A 104 8.75 -21.45 2.86
N GLU A 105 9.40 -22.35 3.60
CA GLU A 105 9.36 -22.35 5.05
C GLU A 105 10.40 -21.38 5.65
N LEU A 106 10.01 -20.74 6.78
CA LEU A 106 10.94 -19.90 7.54
C LEU A 106 11.92 -20.76 8.33
N PRO A 107 13.22 -20.44 8.35
CA PRO A 107 14.19 -21.15 9.18
C PRO A 107 13.99 -20.81 10.66
N TYR A 108 14.05 -21.81 11.54
CA TYR A 108 13.87 -21.62 12.98
C TYR A 108 15.12 -21.01 13.66
N ASN A 109 16.31 -21.31 13.13
CA ASN A 109 17.58 -20.83 13.69
C ASN A 109 18.03 -19.57 12.96
N VAL A 110 17.57 -18.41 13.42
CA VAL A 110 17.96 -17.11 12.88
C VAL A 110 18.47 -16.18 13.99
N GLU A 111 19.47 -15.39 13.66
CA GLU A 111 19.99 -14.36 14.54
C GLU A 111 19.25 -13.04 14.33
N PHE A 112 18.67 -12.50 15.40
CA PHE A 112 18.06 -11.17 15.41
C PHE A 112 19.08 -10.16 15.94
N ALA A 113 19.52 -9.25 15.06
CA ALA A 113 20.42 -8.16 15.44
C ALA A 113 19.80 -6.81 15.05
N PRO A 114 20.04 -5.74 15.83
CA PRO A 114 19.48 -4.42 15.57
C PRO A 114 20.26 -3.64 14.50
N ASP A 115 20.65 -4.32 13.41
CA ASP A 115 21.45 -3.75 12.31
C ASP A 115 20.62 -3.36 11.07
N GLY A 116 19.30 -3.46 11.17
CA GLY A 116 18.36 -3.12 10.08
C GLY A 116 18.36 -4.09 8.90
N LYS A 117 19.09 -5.19 8.96
CA LYS A 117 19.11 -6.22 7.92
C LYS A 117 18.09 -7.32 8.22
N SER A 118 17.53 -7.91 7.17
CA SER A 118 16.66 -9.08 7.32
C SER A 118 17.40 -10.23 8.00
N PRO A 119 16.85 -10.84 9.08
CA PRO A 119 17.43 -12.04 9.67
C PRO A 119 17.58 -13.18 8.66
N LEU A 120 16.68 -13.26 7.67
CA LEU A 120 16.73 -14.27 6.60
C LEU A 120 17.96 -14.10 5.71
N ALA A 121 18.38 -12.86 5.45
CA ALA A 121 19.59 -12.57 4.67
C ALA A 121 20.88 -13.09 5.32
N LYS A 122 20.86 -13.30 6.65
CA LYS A 122 22.00 -13.83 7.40
C LYS A 122 22.02 -15.36 7.50
N SER A 123 20.86 -16.00 7.28
CA SER A 123 20.75 -17.45 7.34
C SER A 123 21.30 -18.08 6.05
N GLN A 124 22.49 -18.64 6.10
CA GLN A 124 23.12 -19.31 4.96
C GLN A 124 22.32 -20.52 4.50
N GLU A 125 21.65 -21.21 5.41
CA GLU A 125 20.77 -22.35 5.12
C GLU A 125 19.55 -21.92 4.32
N PHE A 126 18.96 -20.75 4.64
CA PHE A 126 17.81 -20.22 3.95
C PHE A 126 18.18 -19.60 2.59
N ILE A 127 19.21 -18.75 2.59
CA ILE A 127 19.56 -17.94 1.42
C ILE A 127 20.08 -18.79 0.27
N ASN A 128 20.96 -19.76 0.53
CA ASN A 128 21.59 -20.52 -0.54
C ASN A 128 20.64 -21.57 -1.09
N THR A 129 20.50 -21.57 -2.41
CA THR A 129 19.64 -22.53 -3.12
C THR A 129 20.17 -22.80 -4.53
N THR A 130 19.49 -23.66 -5.24
CA THR A 130 19.78 -24.00 -6.64
C THR A 130 18.75 -23.34 -7.54
N CYS A 131 19.20 -22.74 -8.63
CA CYS A 131 18.29 -22.17 -9.63
C CYS A 131 17.46 -23.27 -10.31
N PRO A 132 16.12 -23.21 -10.27
CA PRO A 132 15.28 -24.25 -10.88
C PRO A 132 15.36 -24.26 -12.41
N LYS A 133 15.84 -23.15 -13.02
CA LYS A 133 15.93 -23.03 -14.48
C LYS A 133 17.24 -23.55 -15.07
N CYS A 134 18.38 -23.34 -14.39
CA CYS A 134 19.68 -23.72 -14.93
C CYS A 134 20.51 -24.66 -14.06
N GLY A 135 20.03 -25.02 -12.86
CA GLY A 135 20.73 -25.88 -11.91
C GLY A 135 21.96 -25.25 -11.23
N GLY A 136 22.28 -23.99 -11.53
CA GLY A 136 23.41 -23.28 -10.93
C GLY A 136 23.10 -22.75 -9.53
N HIS A 137 24.15 -22.26 -8.85
CA HIS A 137 24.00 -21.58 -7.56
C HIS A 137 23.11 -20.35 -7.68
N ALA A 138 22.26 -20.13 -6.69
CA ALA A 138 21.31 -19.03 -6.64
C ALA A 138 20.98 -18.66 -5.18
N HIS A 139 20.31 -17.54 -4.99
CA HIS A 139 19.89 -17.05 -3.67
C HIS A 139 18.38 -16.91 -3.60
N ARG A 140 17.77 -17.36 -2.49
CA ARG A 140 16.37 -17.04 -2.19
C ARG A 140 16.22 -15.54 -1.90
N ASP A 141 15.05 -15.01 -2.19
CA ASP A 141 14.70 -13.67 -1.71
C ASP A 141 14.68 -13.68 -0.17
N ALA A 142 15.30 -12.66 0.43
CA ALA A 142 15.43 -12.55 1.89
C ALA A 142 14.31 -11.75 2.54
N ASP A 143 13.35 -11.27 1.75
CA ASP A 143 12.21 -10.52 2.23
C ASP A 143 11.03 -11.44 2.55
N THR A 144 10.16 -10.94 3.42
CA THR A 144 8.81 -11.48 3.62
C THR A 144 7.77 -10.53 3.06
N LEU A 145 6.61 -11.04 2.68
CA LEU A 145 5.49 -10.22 2.21
C LEU A 145 5.04 -9.25 3.31
N ASP A 146 4.65 -8.04 2.90
CA ASP A 146 4.07 -7.05 3.81
C ASP A 146 2.81 -7.60 4.49
N THR A 147 2.58 -7.19 5.73
CA THR A 147 1.45 -7.65 6.54
C THR A 147 0.11 -7.46 5.83
N PHE A 148 -0.07 -6.30 5.18
CA PHE A 148 -1.32 -6.03 4.48
C PHE A 148 -1.46 -6.81 3.18
N VAL A 149 -0.38 -7.20 2.52
CA VAL A 149 -0.43 -8.14 1.39
C VAL A 149 -0.91 -9.51 1.87
N CYS A 150 -0.33 -10.02 2.95
CA CYS A 150 -0.74 -11.33 3.53
C CYS A 150 -2.19 -11.30 4.04
N SER A 151 -2.59 -10.23 4.76
CA SER A 151 -3.92 -10.14 5.37
C SER A 151 -5.04 -9.72 4.40
N SER A 152 -4.71 -9.29 3.20
CA SER A 152 -5.67 -8.75 2.23
C SER A 152 -6.72 -9.76 1.76
N TRP A 153 -6.43 -11.03 1.78
CA TRP A 153 -7.27 -12.10 1.23
C TRP A 153 -7.79 -13.10 2.29
N TYR A 154 -7.59 -12.84 3.60
CA TYR A 154 -7.93 -13.77 4.68
C TYR A 154 -9.40 -14.20 4.65
N TYR A 155 -10.32 -13.28 4.29
CA TYR A 155 -11.76 -13.55 4.21
C TYR A 155 -12.11 -14.58 3.12
N LEU A 156 -11.29 -14.70 2.07
CA LEU A 156 -11.44 -15.73 1.06
C LEU A 156 -11.09 -17.13 1.60
N ARG A 157 -10.15 -17.19 2.55
CA ARG A 157 -9.74 -18.45 3.16
C ARG A 157 -10.74 -19.00 4.18
N TYR A 158 -11.49 -18.14 4.84
CA TYR A 158 -12.40 -18.54 5.93
C TYR A 158 -13.46 -19.55 5.52
N PRO A 159 -14.19 -19.41 4.41
CA PRO A 159 -15.20 -20.37 4.02
C PRO A 159 -14.65 -21.76 3.63
N ASP A 160 -13.39 -21.81 3.21
CA ASP A 160 -12.72 -23.03 2.73
C ASP A 160 -11.37 -23.27 3.43
N ASN A 161 -11.34 -23.11 4.75
CA ASN A 161 -10.12 -23.12 5.56
C ASN A 161 -9.41 -24.48 5.66
N ARG A 162 -10.07 -25.58 5.26
CA ARG A 162 -9.51 -26.94 5.30
C ARG A 162 -8.98 -27.43 3.96
N ASN A 163 -9.08 -26.64 2.91
CA ASN A 163 -8.54 -26.97 1.60
C ASN A 163 -7.02 -27.09 1.67
N SER A 164 -6.47 -28.25 1.33
CA SER A 164 -5.03 -28.52 1.33
C SER A 164 -4.38 -28.39 -0.04
N GLU A 165 -5.19 -28.32 -1.10
CA GLU A 165 -4.72 -28.35 -2.48
C GLU A 165 -4.55 -26.95 -3.08
N GLU A 166 -5.44 -26.02 -2.70
CA GLU A 166 -5.47 -24.65 -3.23
C GLU A 166 -5.80 -23.63 -2.14
N PRO A 167 -5.52 -22.34 -2.34
CA PRO A 167 -5.81 -21.30 -1.36
C PRO A 167 -7.28 -21.25 -0.95
N PHE A 168 -8.18 -21.52 -1.88
CA PHE A 168 -9.63 -21.64 -1.71
C PHE A 168 -10.26 -22.22 -2.98
N ASN A 169 -11.38 -22.89 -2.85
CA ASN A 169 -12.19 -23.34 -3.98
C ASN A 169 -13.06 -22.17 -4.48
N SER A 170 -12.91 -21.78 -5.74
CA SER A 170 -13.59 -20.63 -6.34
C SER A 170 -15.12 -20.78 -6.34
N GLU A 171 -15.68 -21.97 -6.50
CA GLU A 171 -17.14 -22.19 -6.47
C GLU A 171 -17.71 -21.94 -5.08
N VAL A 172 -17.03 -22.45 -4.04
CA VAL A 172 -17.43 -22.22 -2.65
C VAL A 172 -17.39 -20.73 -2.33
N ILE A 173 -16.29 -20.07 -2.66
CA ILE A 173 -16.10 -18.64 -2.38
C ILE A 173 -17.13 -17.80 -3.11
N ASN A 174 -17.36 -18.03 -4.39
CA ASN A 174 -18.30 -17.25 -5.21
C ASN A 174 -19.77 -17.48 -4.81
N SER A 175 -20.08 -18.55 -4.06
CA SER A 175 -21.41 -18.79 -3.52
C SER A 175 -21.66 -18.11 -2.17
N MET A 176 -20.60 -17.79 -1.41
CA MET A 176 -20.72 -17.28 -0.04
C MET A 176 -20.35 -15.80 0.09
N LEU A 177 -19.57 -15.27 -0.84
CA LEU A 177 -19.04 -13.90 -0.79
C LEU A 177 -19.60 -13.05 -1.95
N PRO A 178 -19.55 -11.70 -1.86
CA PRO A 178 -18.80 -10.88 -0.89
C PRO A 178 -19.40 -10.85 0.52
N VAL A 179 -18.60 -10.38 1.50
CA VAL A 179 -19.02 -10.24 2.89
C VAL A 179 -20.09 -9.15 3.03
N ASP A 180 -21.21 -9.43 3.68
CA ASP A 180 -22.34 -8.50 3.80
C ASP A 180 -21.99 -7.23 4.58
N LYS A 181 -21.27 -7.38 5.70
CA LYS A 181 -20.92 -6.26 6.57
C LYS A 181 -19.53 -6.41 7.16
N TYR A 182 -18.74 -5.37 7.04
CA TYR A 182 -17.40 -5.29 7.60
C TYR A 182 -17.35 -4.20 8.68
N VAL A 183 -16.77 -4.54 9.82
CA VAL A 183 -16.66 -3.62 10.97
C VAL A 183 -15.20 -3.39 11.28
N GLY A 184 -14.80 -2.11 11.34
CA GLY A 184 -13.40 -1.78 11.63
C GLY A 184 -13.16 -0.28 11.77
N GLY A 185 -11.94 0.08 12.16
CA GLY A 185 -11.52 1.46 12.32
C GLY A 185 -11.41 2.20 10.97
N PRO A 186 -11.69 3.53 10.96
CA PRO A 186 -11.64 4.34 9.74
C PRO A 186 -10.23 4.41 9.12
N GLU A 187 -9.18 4.22 9.91
CA GLU A 187 -7.79 4.19 9.42
C GLU A 187 -7.52 3.11 8.38
N HIS A 188 -8.27 2.00 8.44
CA HIS A 188 -8.12 0.91 7.49
C HIS A 188 -8.64 1.23 6.10
N ALA A 189 -9.38 2.32 5.90
CA ALA A 189 -9.79 2.78 4.59
C ALA A 189 -8.60 3.05 3.65
N CYS A 190 -7.47 3.52 4.19
CA CYS A 190 -6.23 3.74 3.44
C CYS A 190 -5.12 2.71 3.73
N MET A 191 -5.41 1.66 4.48
CA MET A 191 -4.49 0.56 4.81
C MET A 191 -5.08 -0.78 4.36
N HIS A 192 -5.50 -1.63 5.28
CA HIS A 192 -6.00 -2.97 4.99
C HIS A 192 -7.08 -3.02 3.88
N LEU A 193 -8.05 -2.12 3.91
CA LEU A 193 -9.15 -2.14 2.92
C LEU A 193 -8.69 -1.83 1.49
N LEU A 194 -7.69 -0.98 1.30
CA LEU A 194 -7.10 -0.76 -0.02
C LEU A 194 -6.49 -2.04 -0.58
N TYR A 195 -5.71 -2.74 0.24
CA TYR A 195 -5.10 -4.01 -0.18
C TYR A 195 -6.16 -5.08 -0.44
N ALA A 196 -7.14 -5.22 0.44
CA ALA A 196 -8.22 -6.20 0.26
C ALA A 196 -9.00 -5.95 -1.05
N ARG A 197 -9.36 -4.70 -1.34
CA ARG A 197 -10.05 -4.33 -2.58
C ARG A 197 -9.18 -4.56 -3.82
N PHE A 198 -7.90 -4.20 -3.75
CA PHE A 198 -6.97 -4.43 -4.84
C PHE A 198 -6.80 -5.92 -5.15
N ILE A 199 -6.54 -6.75 -4.14
CA ILE A 199 -6.37 -8.19 -4.31
C ILE A 199 -7.66 -8.85 -4.81
N THR A 200 -8.84 -8.43 -4.31
CA THR A 200 -10.13 -8.90 -4.84
C THR A 200 -10.25 -8.64 -6.34
N LYS A 201 -9.98 -7.42 -6.77
CA LYS A 201 -10.03 -7.05 -8.19
C LYS A 201 -9.02 -7.81 -9.04
N ALA A 202 -7.80 -7.98 -8.54
CA ALA A 202 -6.76 -8.77 -9.22
C ALA A 202 -7.16 -10.24 -9.37
N LEU A 203 -7.72 -10.86 -8.32
CA LEU A 203 -8.21 -12.24 -8.37
C LEU A 203 -9.43 -12.40 -9.27
N ARG A 204 -10.35 -11.42 -9.31
CA ARG A 204 -11.44 -11.38 -10.28
C ARG A 204 -10.90 -11.33 -11.70
N ASP A 205 -9.96 -10.45 -12.00
CA ASP A 205 -9.36 -10.30 -13.33
C ASP A 205 -8.59 -11.55 -13.75
N ALA A 206 -8.06 -12.31 -12.79
CA ALA A 206 -7.44 -13.62 -13.00
C ALA A 206 -8.47 -14.77 -13.13
N GLY A 207 -9.77 -14.51 -12.98
CA GLY A 207 -10.84 -15.48 -13.16
C GLY A 207 -11.19 -16.34 -11.93
N TYR A 208 -10.65 -16.01 -10.75
CA TYR A 208 -10.95 -16.74 -9.51
C TYR A 208 -12.25 -16.28 -8.84
N LEU A 209 -12.63 -15.00 -9.00
CA LEU A 209 -13.78 -14.40 -8.33
C LEU A 209 -14.76 -13.82 -9.35
N ASN A 210 -16.06 -13.82 -9.00
CA ASN A 210 -17.15 -13.23 -9.81
C ASN A 210 -17.64 -11.88 -9.28
N PHE A 211 -16.97 -11.33 -8.25
CA PHE A 211 -17.26 -10.03 -7.62
C PHE A 211 -15.99 -9.17 -7.58
N ASP A 212 -16.16 -7.85 -7.45
CA ASP A 212 -15.06 -6.87 -7.49
C ASP A 212 -14.88 -6.05 -6.21
N GLU A 213 -15.77 -6.20 -5.25
CA GLU A 213 -15.63 -5.59 -3.92
C GLU A 213 -15.75 -6.68 -2.84
N PRO A 214 -14.80 -6.72 -1.88
CA PRO A 214 -14.76 -7.76 -0.85
C PRO A 214 -15.88 -7.65 0.18
N PHE A 215 -16.37 -6.41 0.42
CA PHE A 215 -17.32 -6.07 1.47
C PHE A 215 -18.44 -5.21 0.90
N LEU A 216 -19.72 -5.60 1.13
CA LEU A 216 -20.89 -4.87 0.64
C LEU A 216 -21.16 -3.60 1.43
N SER A 217 -20.86 -3.61 2.73
CA SER A 217 -21.04 -2.45 3.59
C SER A 217 -19.92 -2.37 4.63
N LEU A 218 -19.59 -1.13 5.02
CA LEU A 218 -18.58 -0.83 6.02
C LEU A 218 -19.20 -0.04 7.16
N THR A 219 -18.97 -0.50 8.38
CA THR A 219 -19.36 0.24 9.60
C THR A 219 -18.09 0.59 10.36
N HIS A 220 -17.86 1.89 10.51
CA HIS A 220 -16.79 2.37 11.38
C HIS A 220 -17.25 2.35 12.83
N GLN A 221 -16.49 1.71 13.68
CA GLN A 221 -16.64 1.81 15.12
C GLN A 221 -15.98 3.10 15.63
N GLY A 222 -16.46 3.62 16.75
CA GLY A 222 -15.86 4.75 17.46
C GLY A 222 -14.45 4.42 17.98
N LEU A 223 -13.76 5.43 18.46
CA LEU A 223 -12.48 5.29 19.14
C LEU A 223 -12.70 5.42 20.66
N ILE A 224 -12.19 4.45 21.40
CA ILE A 224 -12.10 4.57 22.86
C ILE A 224 -10.88 5.44 23.16
N LEU A 225 -11.13 6.54 23.88
CA LEU A 225 -10.10 7.49 24.24
C LEU A 225 -9.43 7.07 25.55
N GLY A 226 -8.18 7.43 25.70
CA GLY A 226 -7.47 7.31 26.97
C GLY A 226 -7.98 8.32 28.02
N PRO A 227 -7.49 8.25 29.27
CA PRO A 227 -7.88 9.17 30.36
C PRO A 227 -7.59 10.64 30.05
N ASP A 228 -6.66 10.88 29.13
CA ASP A 228 -6.25 12.20 28.62
C ASP A 228 -7.16 12.75 27.50
N GLY A 229 -8.24 12.02 27.14
CA GLY A 229 -9.15 12.40 26.06
C GLY A 229 -8.62 12.22 24.65
N PHE A 230 -7.45 11.56 24.48
CA PHE A 230 -6.86 11.30 23.16
C PHE A 230 -6.91 9.82 22.82
N LYS A 231 -6.76 9.52 21.53
CA LYS A 231 -6.60 8.14 21.03
C LYS A 231 -5.50 7.42 21.81
N MET A 232 -5.81 6.23 22.32
CA MET A 232 -4.83 5.40 23.03
C MET A 232 -3.67 5.00 22.11
N SER A 233 -2.45 5.14 22.63
CA SER A 233 -1.22 4.81 21.93
C SER A 233 -0.13 4.36 22.91
N LYS A 234 0.59 3.31 22.57
CA LYS A 234 1.73 2.84 23.36
C LYS A 234 2.81 3.91 23.51
N SER A 235 3.03 4.71 22.47
CA SER A 235 4.02 5.81 22.50
C SER A 235 3.60 6.98 23.41
N ARG A 236 2.31 7.15 23.69
CA ARG A 236 1.79 8.14 24.65
C ARG A 236 1.72 7.62 26.08
N GLY A 237 1.76 6.31 26.26
CA GLY A 237 1.59 5.69 27.56
C GLY A 237 0.18 5.85 28.17
N ASN A 238 -0.82 6.18 27.34
CA ASN A 238 -2.22 6.41 27.77
C ASN A 238 -3.13 5.21 27.50
N THR A 239 -2.55 4.02 27.29
CA THR A 239 -3.29 2.78 27.07
C THR A 239 -3.82 2.23 28.40
N ILE A 240 -5.05 1.74 28.38
CA ILE A 240 -5.71 1.10 29.51
C ILE A 240 -5.86 -0.39 29.17
N SER A 241 -5.51 -1.26 30.13
CA SER A 241 -5.77 -2.68 29.99
C SER A 241 -7.25 -2.98 30.26
N PRO A 242 -7.93 -3.73 29.40
CA PRO A 242 -9.28 -4.22 29.66
C PRO A 242 -9.33 -5.15 30.88
N ASP A 243 -8.23 -5.81 31.20
CA ASP A 243 -8.18 -6.79 32.30
C ASP A 243 -8.52 -6.20 33.67
N ASP A 244 -8.16 -4.94 33.92
CA ASP A 244 -8.45 -4.27 35.17
C ASP A 244 -9.96 -4.05 35.34
N TYR A 245 -10.63 -3.61 34.29
CA TYR A 245 -12.08 -3.43 34.27
C TYR A 245 -12.83 -4.75 34.33
N ILE A 246 -12.34 -5.79 33.66
CA ILE A 246 -12.94 -7.13 33.70
C ILE A 246 -12.84 -7.73 35.10
N LYS A 247 -11.73 -7.52 35.81
CA LYS A 247 -11.56 -7.98 37.19
C LYS A 247 -12.50 -7.28 38.16
N GLU A 248 -12.73 -5.96 37.96
CA GLU A 248 -13.56 -5.15 38.83
C GLU A 248 -15.07 -5.32 38.58
N PHE A 249 -15.48 -5.28 37.30
CA PHE A 249 -16.89 -5.23 36.91
C PHE A 249 -17.42 -6.47 36.20
N GLY A 250 -16.53 -7.39 35.82
CA GLY A 250 -16.87 -8.55 35.02
C GLY A 250 -16.89 -8.28 33.50
N SER A 251 -16.73 -9.33 32.74
CA SER A 251 -16.63 -9.26 31.27
C SER A 251 -17.91 -8.76 30.60
N ASP A 252 -19.09 -9.08 31.13
CA ASP A 252 -20.35 -8.72 30.53
C ASP A 252 -20.63 -7.21 30.65
N VAL A 253 -20.33 -6.65 31.82
CA VAL A 253 -20.44 -5.19 32.02
C VAL A 253 -19.49 -4.45 31.10
N PHE A 254 -18.25 -4.91 31.01
CA PHE A 254 -17.27 -4.31 30.12
C PHE A 254 -17.70 -4.39 28.65
N ARG A 255 -18.20 -5.52 28.18
CA ARG A 255 -18.73 -5.68 26.82
C ARG A 255 -19.93 -4.78 26.53
N MET A 256 -20.84 -4.68 27.49
CA MET A 256 -21.98 -3.76 27.35
C MET A 256 -21.54 -2.31 27.27
N TYR A 257 -20.59 -1.88 28.08
CA TYR A 257 -20.02 -0.53 27.98
C TYR A 257 -19.46 -0.25 26.59
N LEU A 258 -18.68 -1.18 26.02
CA LEU A 258 -18.11 -1.03 24.67
C LEU A 258 -19.17 -1.01 23.56
N ALA A 259 -20.33 -1.66 23.78
CA ALA A 259 -21.39 -1.70 22.78
C ALA A 259 -22.26 -0.44 22.75
N PHE A 260 -22.34 0.31 23.86
CA PHE A 260 -23.21 1.47 24.06
C PHE A 260 -22.43 2.79 24.24
N GLY A 261 -21.11 2.75 24.34
CA GLY A 261 -20.22 3.91 24.54
C GLY A 261 -19.82 4.68 23.29
#